data_ddcf914374ef87286c9a6db6c1735f6c
#
_entry.id   ddcf914374ef87286c9a6db6c1735f6c
#
_cell.length_a   1.000
_cell.length_b   1.000
_cell.length_c   1.000
_cell.angle_alpha   90.00
_cell.angle_beta   90.00
_cell.angle_gamma   90.00
#
_symmetry.space_group_name_H-M   'P 1'
#
loop_
_entity.id
_entity.type
_entity.pdbx_description
1 polymer ?
#
loop_
_entity_poly.entity_id
_entity_poly.type
_entity_poly.pdbx_seq_one_letter_code
_entity_poly.pdbx_strand_id
1 'polypeptide(L)'
;MNTIKKFIHYYGPYKTVFFIDLICAAVISLIDLAYPQILRTMTKTLFTQDQSRILRALPVIAGGLFLMYVIQCLCKYYVTCQGHMMGANMERDMRQELFDHYQQLSFSYYSQNNSGQMMSKLVSDLFDISEFAHHGPENLFISLVKIIGAFVFLFFINKKLAFPLIILVIVMFWFSFKQNARMQATFMENRRKIGDVNASLQDTLSGIRVVQSFANEDIEHNKFKKSNEAFLLSKRDNYRCMGSFMSSNLFFQGMMYLVTLVYGGYLIANGEMQTADLAMYALYIGIFISPIQILVELVEMMQKGLSGFRRFLDVMETESEITDAPDARELTDVKGHVSYEHVSFHYSDDNTPVLSDISIDIPAGKSVALVGPSGGGKTTICSLLPRFYDVTEGRITIDGKDIRSLTLKSLRNNIGTVQQDVYLFDGTIRDNIAYGKPGASDEEIIAAAKRASIHDFIMELPQQYDTYVGERGTRLSGGQKQRISIARVFLKNPPILILDEATSALDNESERWIQRSLEELSQNRTTITIAHRLSTIRDADEIIVITEDGIAERGTHEELLDMNGVYAAYYNM
;
A
#
# COMPACT_ATOMS: atom_id res chain seq x y z
N MET A 1 -21.28 5.09 8.76
CA MET A 1 -21.06 4.28 9.99
C MET A 1 -19.80 4.81 10.66
N ASN A 2 -19.73 4.98 12.00
CA ASN A 2 -18.54 5.54 12.65
C ASN A 2 -17.30 4.67 12.37
N THR A 3 -16.15 5.26 12.02
CA THR A 3 -14.87 4.60 11.72
C THR A 3 -14.50 3.51 12.74
N ILE A 4 -14.70 3.78 14.02
CA ILE A 4 -14.46 2.82 15.11
C ILE A 4 -15.36 1.58 14.97
N LYS A 5 -16.62 1.74 14.60
CA LYS A 5 -17.55 0.62 14.44
C LYS A 5 -17.15 -0.28 13.26
N LYS A 6 -16.66 0.32 12.16
CA LYS A 6 -16.10 -0.43 11.03
C LYS A 6 -14.83 -1.17 11.42
N PHE A 7 -13.95 -0.52 12.21
CA PHE A 7 -12.74 -1.13 12.71
C PHE A 7 -13.02 -2.37 13.60
N ILE A 8 -13.98 -2.25 14.53
CA ILE A 8 -14.38 -3.37 15.40
C ILE A 8 -14.92 -4.56 14.60
N HIS A 9 -15.50 -4.33 13.42
CA HIS A 9 -16.03 -5.41 12.57
C HIS A 9 -14.94 -6.42 12.17
N TYR A 10 -13.70 -5.96 11.95
CA TYR A 10 -12.56 -6.82 11.58
C TYR A 10 -12.12 -7.78 12.69
N TYR A 11 -12.52 -7.56 13.95
CA TYR A 11 -12.32 -8.55 15.02
C TYR A 11 -13.30 -9.73 14.95
N GLY A 12 -14.35 -9.64 14.15
CA GLY A 12 -15.40 -10.66 14.08
C GLY A 12 -14.89 -12.10 13.97
N PRO A 13 -14.00 -12.44 13.01
CA PRO A 13 -13.41 -13.76 12.87
C PRO A 13 -12.48 -14.15 14.04
N TYR A 14 -11.89 -13.18 14.72
CA TYR A 14 -10.83 -13.35 15.72
C TYR A 14 -11.28 -13.12 17.16
N LYS A 15 -12.58 -12.89 17.41
CA LYS A 15 -13.12 -12.55 18.73
C LYS A 15 -12.73 -13.53 19.85
N THR A 16 -12.66 -14.82 19.56
CA THR A 16 -12.27 -15.84 20.55
C THR A 16 -10.82 -15.66 20.99
N VAL A 17 -9.90 -15.48 20.04
CA VAL A 17 -8.48 -15.22 20.33
C VAL A 17 -8.34 -13.94 21.12
N PHE A 18 -9.02 -12.87 20.73
CA PHE A 18 -9.01 -11.58 21.39
C PHE A 18 -9.48 -11.65 22.86
N PHE A 19 -10.57 -12.35 23.15
CA PHE A 19 -11.05 -12.46 24.53
C PHE A 19 -10.14 -13.34 25.38
N ILE A 20 -9.59 -14.44 24.83
CA ILE A 20 -8.61 -15.26 25.56
C ILE A 20 -7.34 -14.45 25.84
N ASP A 21 -6.89 -13.63 24.90
CA ASP A 21 -5.76 -12.71 25.07
C ASP A 21 -5.98 -11.75 26.25
N LEU A 22 -7.13 -11.09 26.30
CA LEU A 22 -7.50 -10.21 27.42
C LEU A 22 -7.60 -10.96 28.77
N ILE A 23 -8.09 -12.19 28.77
CA ILE A 23 -8.13 -13.03 29.98
C ILE A 23 -6.70 -13.35 30.44
N CYS A 24 -5.82 -13.77 29.53
CA CYS A 24 -4.41 -14.02 29.84
C CYS A 24 -3.72 -12.76 30.35
N ALA A 25 -3.98 -11.61 29.73
CA ALA A 25 -3.47 -10.30 30.18
C ALA A 25 -3.98 -9.92 31.59
N ALA A 26 -5.26 -10.22 31.89
CA ALA A 26 -5.80 -10.06 33.24
C ALA A 26 -5.08 -10.94 34.27
N VAL A 27 -4.89 -12.23 33.95
CA VAL A 27 -4.19 -13.19 34.82
C VAL A 27 -2.76 -12.71 35.10
N ILE A 28 -2.01 -12.31 34.08
CA ILE A 28 -0.65 -11.74 34.24
C ILE A 28 -0.68 -10.54 35.18
N SER A 29 -1.60 -9.59 34.97
CA SER A 29 -1.71 -8.38 35.75
C SER A 29 -2.09 -8.66 37.21
N LEU A 30 -3.00 -9.63 37.46
CA LEU A 30 -3.39 -10.04 38.79
C LEU A 30 -2.25 -10.74 39.56
N ILE A 31 -1.45 -11.56 38.87
CA ILE A 31 -0.25 -12.19 39.44
C ILE A 31 0.78 -11.12 39.87
N ASP A 32 1.04 -10.13 39.00
CA ASP A 32 1.95 -9.02 39.32
C ASP A 32 1.47 -8.24 40.54
N LEU A 33 0.17 -8.01 40.67
CA LEU A 33 -0.43 -7.31 41.82
C LEU A 33 -0.47 -8.18 43.09
N ALA A 34 -0.58 -9.50 42.98
CA ALA A 34 -0.64 -10.41 44.11
C ALA A 34 0.73 -10.61 44.79
N TYR A 35 1.83 -10.58 44.03
CA TYR A 35 3.16 -10.83 44.53
C TYR A 35 3.55 -9.93 45.75
N PRO A 36 3.37 -8.59 45.70
CA PRO A 36 3.62 -7.75 46.87
C PRO A 36 2.75 -8.13 48.07
N GLN A 37 1.48 -8.52 47.89
CA GLN A 37 0.61 -8.91 49.00
C GLN A 37 1.05 -10.24 49.63
N ILE A 38 1.52 -11.20 48.85
CA ILE A 38 2.12 -12.43 49.39
C ILE A 38 3.33 -12.10 50.23
N LEU A 39 4.25 -11.25 49.74
CA LEU A 39 5.42 -10.83 50.47
C LEU A 39 5.05 -10.07 51.77
N ARG A 40 4.03 -9.21 51.73
CA ARG A 40 3.49 -8.52 52.91
C ARG A 40 3.00 -9.52 53.97
N THR A 41 2.21 -10.50 53.55
CA THR A 41 1.66 -11.52 54.44
C THR A 41 2.79 -12.36 55.07
N MET A 42 3.78 -12.76 54.28
CA MET A 42 4.94 -13.47 54.76
C MET A 42 5.69 -12.64 55.83
N THR A 43 5.94 -11.37 55.56
CA THR A 43 6.72 -10.51 56.44
C THR A 43 5.97 -10.17 57.74
N LYS A 44 4.67 -9.94 57.68
CA LYS A 44 3.85 -9.54 58.82
C LYS A 44 3.40 -10.70 59.70
N THR A 45 3.13 -11.85 59.11
CA THR A 45 2.48 -12.95 59.85
C THR A 45 3.36 -14.20 59.94
N LEU A 46 4.03 -14.62 58.85
CA LEU A 46 4.77 -15.86 58.81
C LEU A 46 6.13 -15.71 59.51
N PHE A 47 6.92 -14.66 59.15
CA PHE A 47 8.27 -14.48 59.68
C PHE A 47 8.31 -14.01 61.16
N THR A 48 7.16 -13.73 61.77
CA THR A 48 7.01 -13.43 63.17
C THR A 48 6.70 -14.66 64.01
N GLN A 49 6.56 -15.84 63.38
CA GLN A 49 6.24 -17.12 64.05
C GLN A 49 7.50 -17.93 64.37
N ASP A 50 7.30 -19.06 65.09
CA ASP A 50 8.38 -19.99 65.42
C ASP A 50 9.06 -20.57 64.15
N GLN A 51 10.37 -20.82 64.23
CA GLN A 51 11.17 -21.36 63.16
C GLN A 51 10.57 -22.62 62.52
N SER A 52 9.97 -23.50 63.32
CA SER A 52 9.35 -24.76 62.85
C SER A 52 8.12 -24.53 61.95
N ARG A 53 7.35 -23.48 62.20
CA ARG A 53 6.21 -23.08 61.38
C ARG A 53 6.65 -22.42 60.08
N ILE A 54 7.67 -21.54 60.18
CA ILE A 54 8.26 -20.90 59.00
C ILE A 54 8.76 -21.97 58.03
N LEU A 55 9.58 -22.91 58.47
CA LEU A 55 10.19 -23.95 57.64
C LEU A 55 9.13 -24.89 57.02
N ARG A 56 8.00 -25.14 57.67
CA ARG A 56 6.89 -25.94 57.11
C ARG A 56 6.08 -25.16 56.02
N ALA A 57 5.94 -23.86 56.18
CA ALA A 57 5.18 -23.04 55.25
C ALA A 57 5.98 -22.71 53.95
N LEU A 58 7.30 -22.58 54.03
CA LEU A 58 8.14 -22.21 52.87
C LEU A 58 7.98 -23.08 51.66
N PRO A 59 7.95 -24.44 51.74
CA PRO A 59 7.75 -25.28 50.55
C PRO A 59 6.38 -25.09 49.91
N VAL A 60 5.32 -24.87 50.70
CA VAL A 60 3.97 -24.62 50.20
C VAL A 60 3.91 -23.28 49.45
N ILE A 61 4.49 -22.24 50.02
CA ILE A 61 4.57 -20.93 49.39
C ILE A 61 5.43 -20.99 48.12
N ALA A 62 6.58 -21.68 48.18
CA ALA A 62 7.44 -21.87 47.01
C ALA A 62 6.68 -22.60 45.86
N GLY A 63 5.95 -23.68 46.19
CA GLY A 63 5.11 -24.40 45.22
C GLY A 63 4.00 -23.50 44.61
N GLY A 64 3.34 -22.71 45.46
CA GLY A 64 2.32 -21.75 45.00
C GLY A 64 2.89 -20.66 44.10
N LEU A 65 4.01 -20.05 44.47
CA LEU A 65 4.69 -19.05 43.64
C LEU A 65 5.20 -19.66 42.31
N PHE A 66 5.76 -20.87 42.38
CA PHE A 66 6.20 -21.57 41.18
C PHE A 66 5.03 -21.80 40.21
N LEU A 67 3.88 -22.28 40.71
CA LEU A 67 2.70 -22.48 39.89
C LEU A 67 2.20 -21.16 39.28
N MET A 68 2.19 -20.07 40.08
CA MET A 68 1.81 -18.74 39.58
C MET A 68 2.72 -18.29 38.41
N TYR A 69 4.04 -18.47 38.54
CA TYR A 69 4.97 -18.12 37.46
C TYR A 69 4.83 -19.02 36.22
N VAL A 70 4.52 -20.30 36.41
CA VAL A 70 4.21 -21.21 35.26
C VAL A 70 2.96 -20.71 34.53
N ILE A 71 1.90 -20.38 35.25
CA ILE A 71 0.67 -19.83 34.67
C ILE A 71 0.96 -18.51 33.94
N GLN A 72 1.70 -17.61 34.59
CA GLN A 72 2.09 -16.33 34.01
C GLN A 72 2.90 -16.51 32.71
N CYS A 73 3.84 -17.45 32.69
CA CYS A 73 4.65 -17.79 31.53
C CYS A 73 3.77 -18.30 30.36
N LEU A 74 2.84 -19.22 30.65
CA LEU A 74 1.90 -19.75 29.65
C LEU A 74 0.99 -18.65 29.10
N CYS A 75 0.45 -17.80 29.98
CA CYS A 75 -0.37 -16.66 29.56
C CYS A 75 0.45 -15.68 28.72
N LYS A 76 1.70 -15.37 29.14
CA LYS A 76 2.59 -14.48 28.36
C LYS A 76 2.93 -15.05 27.00
N TYR A 77 3.18 -16.36 26.92
CA TYR A 77 3.39 -17.04 25.65
C TYR A 77 2.16 -16.90 24.74
N TYR A 78 0.96 -17.12 25.29
CA TYR A 78 -0.28 -17.00 24.52
C TYR A 78 -0.47 -15.58 23.99
N VAL A 79 -0.38 -14.58 24.86
CA VAL A 79 -0.50 -13.14 24.49
C VAL A 79 0.51 -12.77 23.40
N THR A 80 1.78 -13.13 23.61
CA THR A 80 2.81 -12.79 22.63
C THR A 80 2.65 -13.54 21.30
N CYS A 81 2.29 -14.81 21.33
CA CYS A 81 2.17 -15.61 20.10
C CYS A 81 0.82 -15.40 19.40
N GLN A 82 -0.28 -15.65 20.10
CA GLN A 82 -1.61 -15.63 19.47
C GLN A 82 -2.15 -14.22 19.26
N GLY A 83 -1.81 -13.27 20.15
CA GLY A 83 -2.15 -11.88 19.97
C GLY A 83 -1.50 -11.28 18.72
N HIS A 84 -0.18 -11.44 18.54
CA HIS A 84 0.50 -10.97 17.31
C HIS A 84 0.00 -11.70 16.07
N MET A 85 -0.25 -13.02 16.15
CA MET A 85 -0.82 -13.77 15.04
C MET A 85 -2.22 -13.29 14.65
N MET A 86 -3.03 -12.86 15.62
CA MET A 86 -4.32 -12.23 15.36
C MET A 86 -4.14 -10.93 14.55
N GLY A 87 -3.24 -10.05 14.97
CA GLY A 87 -2.90 -8.82 14.24
C GLY A 87 -2.42 -9.11 12.81
N ALA A 88 -1.50 -10.05 12.64
CA ALA A 88 -0.98 -10.45 11.34
C ALA A 88 -2.05 -11.06 10.42
N ASN A 89 -2.97 -11.85 10.97
CA ASN A 89 -4.08 -12.39 10.18
C ASN A 89 -5.07 -11.30 9.75
N MET A 90 -5.39 -10.34 10.63
CA MET A 90 -6.20 -9.17 10.27
C MET A 90 -5.54 -8.36 9.17
N GLU A 91 -4.23 -8.12 9.27
CA GLU A 91 -3.45 -7.43 8.24
C GLU A 91 -3.48 -8.17 6.89
N ARG A 92 -3.31 -9.49 6.91
CA ARG A 92 -3.43 -10.33 5.71
C ARG A 92 -4.80 -10.20 5.05
N ASP A 93 -5.88 -10.32 5.83
CA ASP A 93 -7.24 -10.29 5.30
C ASP A 93 -7.57 -8.90 4.73
N MET A 94 -7.21 -7.82 5.44
CA MET A 94 -7.37 -6.46 4.95
C MET A 94 -6.51 -6.18 3.71
N ARG A 95 -5.29 -6.73 3.64
CA ARG A 95 -4.42 -6.59 2.46
C ARG A 95 -5.02 -7.27 1.24
N GLN A 96 -5.56 -8.48 1.42
CA GLN A 96 -6.22 -9.20 0.34
C GLN A 96 -7.46 -8.43 -0.14
N GLU A 97 -8.31 -7.99 0.77
CA GLU A 97 -9.52 -7.22 0.44
C GLU A 97 -9.18 -5.91 -0.31
N LEU A 98 -8.17 -5.17 0.16
CA LEU A 98 -7.71 -3.95 -0.49
C LEU A 98 -7.12 -4.22 -1.88
N PHE A 99 -6.34 -5.29 -2.03
CA PHE A 99 -5.77 -5.67 -3.32
C PHE A 99 -6.85 -6.10 -4.31
N ASP A 100 -7.83 -6.89 -3.87
CA ASP A 100 -8.95 -7.31 -4.71
C ASP A 100 -9.80 -6.11 -5.14
N HIS A 101 -10.00 -5.14 -4.23
CA HIS A 101 -10.70 -3.90 -4.54
C HIS A 101 -9.92 -3.04 -5.56
N TYR A 102 -8.60 -2.91 -5.40
CA TYR A 102 -7.77 -2.23 -6.40
C TYR A 102 -7.93 -2.84 -7.80
N GLN A 103 -8.02 -4.17 -7.94
CA GLN A 103 -8.21 -4.81 -9.26
C GLN A 103 -9.55 -4.45 -9.94
N GLN A 104 -10.53 -3.95 -9.18
CA GLN A 104 -11.86 -3.58 -9.67
C GLN A 104 -11.99 -2.08 -10.01
N LEU A 105 -11.07 -1.23 -9.53
CA LEU A 105 -11.12 0.20 -9.77
C LEU A 105 -10.87 0.54 -11.24
N SER A 106 -11.49 1.64 -11.69
CA SER A 106 -11.37 2.16 -13.06
C SER A 106 -9.98 2.73 -13.34
N PHE A 107 -9.64 2.85 -14.62
CA PHE A 107 -8.33 3.39 -15.03
C PHE A 107 -8.15 4.86 -14.61
N SER A 108 -9.24 5.64 -14.48
CA SER A 108 -9.21 7.01 -13.97
C SER A 108 -8.63 7.09 -12.55
N TYR A 109 -8.93 6.13 -11.69
CA TYR A 109 -8.33 6.07 -10.35
C TYR A 109 -6.80 5.95 -10.41
N TYR A 110 -6.27 5.12 -11.31
CA TYR A 110 -4.82 4.90 -11.44
C TYR A 110 -4.09 6.08 -12.07
N SER A 111 -4.74 6.85 -12.95
CA SER A 111 -4.16 8.07 -13.53
C SER A 111 -4.03 9.19 -12.51
N GLN A 112 -4.96 9.27 -11.54
CA GLN A 112 -5.00 10.29 -10.51
C GLN A 112 -4.16 9.94 -9.26
N ASN A 113 -3.85 8.66 -9.04
CA ASN A 113 -3.18 8.19 -7.84
C ASN A 113 -1.78 7.63 -8.14
N ASN A 114 -0.81 8.03 -7.33
CA ASN A 114 0.56 7.54 -7.47
C ASN A 114 0.68 6.10 -6.92
N SER A 115 1.32 5.20 -7.70
CA SER A 115 1.56 3.80 -7.32
C SER A 115 2.31 3.66 -5.98
N GLY A 116 3.23 4.56 -5.66
CA GLY A 116 3.94 4.58 -4.39
C GLY A 116 3.02 4.83 -3.19
N GLN A 117 2.00 5.70 -3.36
CA GLN A 117 1.00 5.93 -2.31
C GLN A 117 0.09 4.71 -2.12
N MET A 118 -0.32 4.04 -3.21
CA MET A 118 -1.09 2.80 -3.16
C MET A 118 -0.31 1.68 -2.45
N MET A 119 0.97 1.53 -2.77
CA MET A 119 1.88 0.58 -2.09
C MET A 119 2.01 0.90 -0.59
N SER A 120 2.13 2.18 -0.21
CA SER A 120 2.18 2.59 1.20
C SER A 120 0.92 2.19 1.97
N LYS A 121 -0.26 2.28 1.34
CA LYS A 121 -1.52 1.84 1.95
C LYS A 121 -1.57 0.31 2.15
N LEU A 122 -1.05 -0.46 1.20
CA LEU A 122 -1.00 -1.94 1.27
C LEU A 122 0.02 -2.49 2.28
N VAL A 123 1.07 -1.72 2.61
CA VAL A 123 2.17 -2.19 3.47
C VAL A 123 2.21 -1.42 4.77
N SER A 124 2.51 -0.12 4.75
CA SER A 124 2.77 0.66 5.96
C SER A 124 1.51 0.95 6.76
N ASP A 125 0.41 1.33 6.09
CA ASP A 125 -0.83 1.65 6.79
C ASP A 125 -1.46 0.42 7.42
N LEU A 126 -1.45 -0.72 6.73
CA LEU A 126 -1.97 -1.98 7.27
C LEU A 126 -1.14 -2.49 8.45
N PHE A 127 0.18 -2.31 8.42
CA PHE A 127 1.04 -2.61 9.56
C PHE A 127 0.66 -1.74 10.78
N ASP A 128 0.55 -0.41 10.63
CA ASP A 128 0.14 0.48 11.72
C ASP A 128 -1.27 0.14 12.26
N ILE A 129 -2.17 -0.31 11.40
CA ILE A 129 -3.51 -0.78 11.77
C ILE A 129 -3.43 -2.05 12.61
N SER A 130 -2.63 -3.04 12.18
CA SER A 130 -2.51 -4.33 12.86
C SER A 130 -1.84 -4.19 14.23
N GLU A 131 -0.81 -3.34 14.33
CA GLU A 131 -0.15 -3.00 15.60
C GLU A 131 -1.15 -2.38 16.60
N PHE A 132 -1.95 -1.42 16.13
CA PHE A 132 -2.99 -0.83 16.97
C PHE A 132 -4.09 -1.83 17.33
N ALA A 133 -4.50 -2.68 16.40
CA ALA A 133 -5.53 -3.68 16.63
C ALA A 133 -5.15 -4.69 17.73
N HIS A 134 -3.87 -5.09 17.77
CA HIS A 134 -3.37 -6.02 18.77
C HIS A 134 -2.99 -5.30 20.07
N HIS A 135 -2.03 -4.40 20.01
CA HIS A 135 -1.48 -3.76 21.21
C HIS A 135 -2.38 -2.69 21.85
N GLY A 136 -3.27 -2.07 21.06
CA GLY A 136 -4.11 -0.99 21.55
C GLY A 136 -5.01 -1.42 22.71
N PRO A 137 -5.94 -2.35 22.51
CA PRO A 137 -6.84 -2.83 23.56
C PRO A 137 -6.10 -3.55 24.69
N GLU A 138 -5.09 -4.39 24.37
CA GLU A 138 -4.28 -5.13 25.34
C GLU A 138 -3.57 -4.19 26.29
N ASN A 139 -2.77 -3.24 25.79
CA ASN A 139 -2.00 -2.30 26.59
C ASN A 139 -2.88 -1.38 27.43
N LEU A 140 -4.02 -0.93 26.87
CA LEU A 140 -5.00 -0.15 27.62
C LEU A 140 -5.55 -0.97 28.80
N PHE A 141 -5.96 -2.21 28.55
CA PHE A 141 -6.53 -3.09 29.55
C PHE A 141 -5.51 -3.42 30.66
N ILE A 142 -4.30 -3.88 30.32
CA ILE A 142 -3.22 -4.19 31.27
C ILE A 142 -2.88 -2.96 32.11
N SER A 143 -2.73 -1.79 31.48
CA SER A 143 -2.35 -0.56 32.17
C SER A 143 -3.42 -0.13 33.18
N LEU A 144 -4.69 -0.18 32.80
CA LEU A 144 -5.79 0.16 33.70
C LEU A 144 -5.87 -0.81 34.89
N VAL A 145 -5.78 -2.12 34.64
CA VAL A 145 -5.82 -3.13 35.72
C VAL A 145 -4.66 -2.95 36.67
N LYS A 146 -3.42 -2.75 36.20
CA LYS A 146 -2.25 -2.57 37.05
C LYS A 146 -2.29 -1.26 37.83
N ILE A 147 -2.64 -0.14 37.21
CA ILE A 147 -2.67 1.17 37.90
C ILE A 147 -3.79 1.16 38.95
N ILE A 148 -5.02 0.81 38.56
CA ILE A 148 -6.16 0.81 39.48
C ILE A 148 -5.93 -0.20 40.61
N GLY A 149 -5.51 -1.42 40.26
CA GLY A 149 -5.23 -2.48 41.26
C GLY A 149 -4.14 -2.11 42.25
N ALA A 150 -3.04 -1.52 41.77
CA ALA A 150 -1.96 -1.05 42.65
C ALA A 150 -2.48 0.03 43.62
N PHE A 151 -3.22 1.04 43.14
CA PHE A 151 -3.75 2.09 44.03
C PHE A 151 -4.82 1.58 44.98
N VAL A 152 -5.65 0.63 44.60
CA VAL A 152 -6.60 -0.06 45.49
C VAL A 152 -5.82 -0.71 46.65
N PHE A 153 -4.79 -1.49 46.36
CA PHE A 153 -3.98 -2.12 47.40
C PHE A 153 -3.23 -1.09 48.28
N LEU A 154 -2.60 -0.06 47.67
CA LEU A 154 -1.92 1.00 48.43
C LEU A 154 -2.87 1.75 49.37
N PHE A 155 -4.08 2.03 48.93
CA PHE A 155 -5.11 2.69 49.71
C PHE A 155 -5.56 1.85 50.92
N PHE A 156 -5.69 0.51 50.76
CA PHE A 156 -6.00 -0.39 51.86
C PHE A 156 -4.81 -0.60 52.82
N ILE A 157 -3.56 -0.40 52.35
CA ILE A 157 -2.39 -0.47 53.22
C ILE A 157 -2.32 0.78 54.12
N ASN A 158 -2.31 1.98 53.55
CA ASN A 158 -2.32 3.24 54.30
C ASN A 158 -2.84 4.41 53.46
N LYS A 159 -4.02 4.93 53.82
CA LYS A 159 -4.69 6.02 53.06
C LYS A 159 -3.86 7.30 53.04
N LYS A 160 -3.16 7.64 54.15
CA LYS A 160 -2.41 8.88 54.28
C LYS A 160 -1.22 8.92 53.34
N LEU A 161 -0.53 7.80 53.12
CA LEU A 161 0.57 7.71 52.16
C LEU A 161 0.10 7.53 50.70
N ALA A 162 -1.02 6.85 50.48
CA ALA A 162 -1.55 6.66 49.12
C ALA A 162 -1.98 7.98 48.47
N PHE A 163 -2.57 8.92 49.23
CA PHE A 163 -3.11 10.17 48.71
C PHE A 163 -2.06 11.07 48.01
N PRO A 164 -0.88 11.41 48.62
CA PRO A 164 0.14 12.18 47.95
C PRO A 164 0.74 11.47 46.71
N LEU A 165 0.79 10.14 46.69
CA LEU A 165 1.25 9.39 45.53
C LEU A 165 0.25 9.49 44.36
N ILE A 166 -1.06 9.44 44.62
CA ILE A 166 -2.10 9.66 43.61
C ILE A 166 -1.92 11.05 42.98
N ILE A 167 -1.71 12.08 43.78
CA ILE A 167 -1.47 13.45 43.28
C ILE A 167 -0.23 13.48 42.38
N LEU A 168 0.88 12.88 42.82
CA LEU A 168 2.11 12.81 42.01
C LEU A 168 1.91 12.09 40.71
N VAL A 169 1.14 10.98 40.68
CA VAL A 169 0.84 10.25 39.43
C VAL A 169 -0.02 11.10 38.50
N ILE A 170 -1.02 11.82 38.99
CA ILE A 170 -1.84 12.71 38.16
C ILE A 170 -0.97 13.83 37.55
N VAL A 171 -0.09 14.44 38.36
CA VAL A 171 0.85 15.47 37.89
C VAL A 171 1.82 14.89 36.84
N MET A 172 2.39 13.71 37.14
CA MET A 172 3.28 12.99 36.22
C MET A 172 2.56 12.71 34.89
N PHE A 173 1.34 12.16 34.93
CA PHE A 173 0.56 11.85 33.73
C PHE A 173 0.28 13.10 32.89
N TRP A 174 -0.18 14.18 33.52
CA TRP A 174 -0.42 15.45 32.84
C TRP A 174 0.85 16.03 32.21
N PHE A 175 1.97 15.99 32.93
CA PHE A 175 3.25 16.46 32.42
C PHE A 175 3.76 15.60 31.26
N SER A 176 3.73 14.27 31.41
CA SER A 176 4.12 13.30 30.38
C SER A 176 3.29 13.46 29.12
N PHE A 177 1.97 13.65 29.26
CA PHE A 177 1.08 13.88 28.12
C PHE A 177 1.45 15.16 27.35
N LYS A 178 1.73 16.26 28.08
CA LYS A 178 2.15 17.52 27.45
C LYS A 178 3.51 17.41 26.75
N GLN A 179 4.45 16.70 27.35
CA GLN A 179 5.77 16.46 26.76
C GLN A 179 5.72 15.54 25.56
N ASN A 180 4.87 14.51 25.60
CA ASN A 180 4.65 13.62 24.44
C ASN A 180 4.11 14.38 23.24
N ALA A 181 3.16 15.28 23.43
CA ALA A 181 2.64 16.11 22.33
C ALA A 181 3.74 16.97 21.66
N ARG A 182 4.68 17.51 22.46
CA ARG A 182 5.86 18.23 21.93
C ARG A 182 6.81 17.29 21.18
N MET A 183 7.09 16.13 21.77
CA MET A 183 7.96 15.12 21.16
C MET A 183 7.41 14.67 19.80
N GLN A 184 6.10 14.46 19.69
CA GLN A 184 5.46 14.12 18.43
C GLN A 184 5.59 15.21 17.38
N ALA A 185 5.42 16.48 17.74
CA ALA A 185 5.61 17.59 16.81
C ALA A 185 7.04 17.64 16.24
N THR A 186 8.05 17.45 17.09
CA THR A 186 9.46 17.39 16.66
C THR A 186 9.77 16.14 15.85
N PHE A 187 9.11 15.01 16.15
CA PHE A 187 9.24 13.77 15.38
C PHE A 187 8.66 13.89 13.96
N MET A 188 7.51 14.54 13.83
CA MET A 188 6.90 14.82 12.51
C MET A 188 7.76 15.76 11.67
N GLU A 189 8.34 16.80 12.28
CA GLU A 189 9.29 17.69 11.58
C GLU A 189 10.54 16.92 11.14
N ASN A 190 11.08 16.04 12.00
CA ASN A 190 12.20 15.17 11.65
C ASN A 190 11.88 14.24 10.46
N ARG A 191 10.66 13.65 10.42
CA ARG A 191 10.19 12.86 9.28
C ARG A 191 10.08 13.69 8.00
N ARG A 192 9.61 14.93 8.10
CA ARG A 192 9.57 15.84 6.94
C ARG A 192 10.97 16.13 6.42
N LYS A 193 11.93 16.42 7.31
CA LYS A 193 13.32 16.72 6.93
C LYS A 193 14.06 15.54 6.31
N ILE A 194 13.84 14.31 6.80
CA ILE A 194 14.40 13.12 6.13
C ILE A 194 13.75 12.87 4.77
N GLY A 195 12.46 13.23 4.61
CA GLY A 195 11.78 13.22 3.32
C GLY A 195 12.45 14.19 2.31
N ASP A 196 12.79 15.41 2.75
CA ASP A 196 13.51 16.40 1.92
C ASP A 196 14.88 15.86 1.50
N VAL A 197 15.62 15.19 2.41
CA VAL A 197 16.90 14.53 2.10
C VAL A 197 16.73 13.42 1.07
N ASN A 198 15.73 12.53 1.26
CA ASN A 198 15.48 11.43 0.32
C ASN A 198 15.09 11.93 -1.07
N ALA A 199 14.24 12.97 -1.17
CA ALA A 199 13.88 13.58 -2.45
C ALA A 199 15.10 14.15 -3.16
N SER A 200 15.98 14.87 -2.43
CA SER A 200 17.23 15.40 -2.99
C SER A 200 18.16 14.29 -3.48
N LEU A 201 18.29 13.19 -2.71
CA LEU A 201 19.11 12.04 -3.10
C LEU A 201 18.54 11.34 -4.34
N GLN A 202 17.23 11.10 -4.37
CA GLN A 202 16.57 10.46 -5.50
C GLN A 202 16.75 11.28 -6.79
N ASP A 203 16.59 12.60 -6.71
CA ASP A 203 16.78 13.52 -7.85
C ASP A 203 18.22 13.46 -8.38
N THR A 204 19.21 13.65 -7.49
CA THR A 204 20.62 13.62 -7.85
C THR A 204 21.06 12.26 -8.41
N LEU A 205 20.67 11.13 -7.75
CA LEU A 205 21.07 9.80 -8.19
C LEU A 205 20.39 9.37 -9.48
N SER A 206 19.13 9.73 -9.68
CA SER A 206 18.42 9.48 -10.94
C SER A 206 19.03 10.30 -12.10
N GLY A 207 19.46 11.52 -11.82
CA GLY A 207 20.12 12.42 -12.76
C GLY A 207 21.64 12.33 -12.80
N ILE A 208 22.27 11.31 -12.20
CA ILE A 208 23.74 11.26 -11.99
C ILE A 208 24.55 11.41 -13.28
N ARG A 209 24.07 10.86 -14.40
CA ARG A 209 24.72 11.03 -15.72
C ARG A 209 24.74 12.49 -16.15
N VAL A 210 23.67 13.25 -15.85
CA VAL A 210 23.59 14.68 -16.16
C VAL A 210 24.57 15.44 -15.26
N VAL A 211 24.55 15.18 -13.95
CA VAL A 211 25.47 15.79 -12.99
C VAL A 211 26.92 15.63 -13.46
N GLN A 212 27.32 14.40 -13.78
CA GLN A 212 28.69 14.09 -14.24
C GLN A 212 29.01 14.66 -15.62
N SER A 213 28.04 14.65 -16.55
CA SER A 213 28.27 15.20 -17.90
C SER A 213 28.50 16.72 -17.91
N PHE A 214 27.95 17.43 -16.91
CA PHE A 214 28.14 18.88 -16.75
C PHE A 214 29.20 19.24 -15.69
N ALA A 215 29.83 18.22 -15.05
CA ALA A 215 30.82 18.41 -13.96
C ALA A 215 30.28 19.30 -12.82
N ASN A 216 29.00 19.06 -12.41
CA ASN A 216 28.28 19.87 -11.42
C ASN A 216 28.16 19.14 -10.04
N GLU A 217 29.09 18.25 -9.73
CA GLU A 217 29.13 17.50 -8.47
C GLU A 217 29.14 18.42 -7.24
N ASP A 218 29.87 19.54 -7.32
CA ASP A 218 29.95 20.51 -6.23
C ASP A 218 28.61 21.19 -5.94
N ILE A 219 27.79 21.42 -6.96
CA ILE A 219 26.45 22.01 -6.80
C ILE A 219 25.56 21.03 -6.02
N GLU A 220 25.51 19.76 -6.46
CA GLU A 220 24.72 18.73 -5.81
C GLU A 220 25.25 18.39 -4.40
N HIS A 221 26.56 18.39 -4.19
CA HIS A 221 27.16 18.26 -2.87
C HIS A 221 26.67 19.34 -1.90
N ASN A 222 26.67 20.60 -2.31
CA ASN A 222 26.22 21.71 -1.48
C ASN A 222 24.70 21.64 -1.21
N LYS A 223 23.90 21.26 -2.19
CA LYS A 223 22.46 21.06 -2.06
C LYS A 223 22.16 19.97 -1.02
N PHE A 224 22.81 18.81 -1.15
CA PHE A 224 22.70 17.70 -0.21
C PHE A 224 23.16 18.08 1.20
N LYS A 225 24.31 18.72 1.34
CA LYS A 225 24.86 19.19 2.61
C LYS A 225 23.85 20.05 3.37
N LYS A 226 23.21 21.02 2.67
CA LYS A 226 22.20 21.90 3.27
C LYS A 226 20.98 21.11 3.81
N SER A 227 20.46 20.16 3.03
CA SER A 227 19.33 19.32 3.45
C SER A 227 19.72 18.41 4.62
N ASN A 228 20.91 17.83 4.59
CA ASN A 228 21.43 16.96 5.64
C ASN A 228 21.70 17.70 6.97
N GLU A 229 22.20 18.94 6.90
CA GLU A 229 22.35 19.81 8.08
C GLU A 229 20.99 20.19 8.69
N ALA A 230 20.00 20.52 7.86
CA ALA A 230 18.64 20.81 8.31
C ALA A 230 18.01 19.59 9.00
N PHE A 231 18.21 18.38 8.47
CA PHE A 231 17.81 17.13 9.10
C PHE A 231 18.51 16.90 10.44
N LEU A 232 19.84 17.12 10.53
CA LEU A 232 20.59 16.99 11.77
C LEU A 232 20.06 17.93 12.86
N LEU A 233 19.71 19.17 12.51
CA LEU A 233 19.13 20.13 13.44
C LEU A 233 17.77 19.65 13.98
N SER A 234 16.89 19.17 13.09
CA SER A 234 15.58 18.62 13.50
C SER A 234 15.73 17.39 14.39
N LYS A 235 16.71 16.51 14.09
CA LYS A 235 17.02 15.34 14.89
C LYS A 235 17.54 15.72 16.30
N ARG A 236 18.38 16.76 16.39
CA ARG A 236 18.86 17.30 17.67
C ARG A 236 17.70 17.79 18.55
N ASP A 237 16.74 18.51 17.96
CA ASP A 237 15.59 19.03 18.70
C ASP A 237 14.65 17.90 19.14
N ASN A 238 14.47 16.87 18.30
CA ASN A 238 13.74 15.65 18.69
C ASN A 238 14.41 14.93 19.87
N TYR A 239 15.73 14.73 19.83
CA TYR A 239 16.45 14.10 20.95
C TYR A 239 16.42 14.93 22.24
N ARG A 240 16.40 16.26 22.16
CA ARG A 240 16.21 17.12 23.33
C ARG A 240 14.83 16.93 23.96
N CYS A 241 13.78 16.86 23.15
CA CYS A 241 12.43 16.58 23.63
C CYS A 241 12.33 15.19 24.26
N MET A 242 12.91 14.16 23.61
CA MET A 242 12.94 12.80 24.12
C MET A 242 13.71 12.71 25.45
N GLY A 243 14.88 13.35 25.53
CA GLY A 243 15.67 13.41 26.75
C GLY A 243 14.91 14.10 27.88
N SER A 244 14.21 15.21 27.61
CA SER A 244 13.37 15.90 28.59
C SER A 244 12.22 15.01 29.06
N PHE A 245 11.54 14.29 28.18
CA PHE A 245 10.47 13.35 28.50
C PHE A 245 10.95 12.22 29.41
N MET A 246 12.05 11.54 29.06
CA MET A 246 12.60 10.44 29.84
C MET A 246 13.11 10.91 31.21
N SER A 247 13.84 12.05 31.25
CA SER A 247 14.36 12.61 32.51
C SER A 247 13.25 13.04 33.46
N SER A 248 12.16 13.61 32.92
CA SER A 248 11.01 14.00 33.72
C SER A 248 10.31 12.81 34.36
N ASN A 249 10.11 11.73 33.60
CA ASN A 249 9.52 10.51 34.11
C ASN A 249 10.38 9.90 35.23
N LEU A 250 11.69 9.85 35.02
CA LEU A 250 12.63 9.39 36.06
C LEU A 250 12.58 10.29 37.33
N PHE A 251 12.46 11.60 37.13
CA PHE A 251 12.32 12.54 38.26
C PHE A 251 11.04 12.28 39.07
N PHE A 252 9.89 12.15 38.43
CA PHE A 252 8.63 11.84 39.12
C PHE A 252 8.67 10.49 39.81
N GLN A 253 9.29 9.48 39.23
CA GLN A 253 9.53 8.19 39.84
C GLN A 253 10.38 8.35 41.13
N GLY A 254 11.48 9.10 41.05
CA GLY A 254 12.32 9.41 42.19
C GLY A 254 11.56 10.15 43.31
N MET A 255 10.70 11.12 42.95
CA MET A 255 9.85 11.83 43.90
C MET A 255 8.84 10.91 44.60
N MET A 256 8.28 9.92 43.88
CA MET A 256 7.41 8.93 44.52
C MET A 256 8.14 8.08 45.53
N TYR A 257 9.37 7.63 45.25
CA TYR A 257 10.21 6.91 46.20
C TYR A 257 10.60 7.80 47.39
N LEU A 258 10.96 9.07 47.13
CA LEU A 258 11.29 10.02 48.18
C LEU A 258 10.10 10.24 49.14
N VAL A 259 8.91 10.50 48.60
CA VAL A 259 7.68 10.66 49.41
C VAL A 259 7.41 9.38 50.21
N THR A 260 7.55 8.22 49.57
CA THR A 260 7.34 6.93 50.21
C THR A 260 8.31 6.74 51.41
N LEU A 261 9.59 7.03 51.20
CA LEU A 261 10.59 6.84 52.26
C LEU A 261 10.46 7.88 53.39
N VAL A 262 10.32 9.16 53.05
CA VAL A 262 10.31 10.24 54.07
C VAL A 262 8.98 10.29 54.78
N TYR A 263 7.88 10.40 54.07
CA TYR A 263 6.57 10.49 54.70
C TYR A 263 6.11 9.14 55.27
N GLY A 264 6.42 8.01 54.59
CA GLY A 264 6.24 6.67 55.15
C GLY A 264 7.06 6.43 56.44
N GLY A 265 8.31 6.87 56.46
CA GLY A 265 9.14 6.86 57.70
C GLY A 265 8.54 7.67 58.82
N TYR A 266 7.99 8.86 58.55
CA TYR A 266 7.25 9.66 59.51
C TYR A 266 6.02 8.93 60.06
N LEU A 267 5.25 8.28 59.20
CA LEU A 267 4.07 7.48 59.62
C LEU A 267 4.47 6.26 60.45
N ILE A 268 5.62 5.63 60.18
CA ILE A 268 6.16 4.53 60.98
C ILE A 268 6.56 5.05 62.37
N ALA A 269 7.26 6.18 62.45
CA ALA A 269 7.66 6.78 63.73
C ALA A 269 6.45 7.13 64.60
N ASN A 270 5.32 7.50 64.01
CA ASN A 270 4.07 7.77 64.75
C ASN A 270 3.23 6.50 65.01
N GLY A 271 3.71 5.30 64.67
CA GLY A 271 2.97 4.04 64.87
C GLY A 271 1.79 3.83 63.93
N GLU A 272 1.63 4.65 62.85
CA GLU A 272 0.53 4.60 61.93
C GLU A 272 0.77 3.66 60.74
N MET A 273 2.01 3.15 60.59
CA MET A 273 2.42 2.28 59.51
C MET A 273 3.50 1.30 59.98
N GLN A 274 3.56 0.11 59.40
CA GLN A 274 4.61 -0.87 59.71
C GLN A 274 5.74 -0.81 58.68
N THR A 275 6.96 -1.16 59.07
CA THR A 275 8.13 -1.16 58.19
C THR A 275 7.95 -2.05 56.95
N ALA A 276 7.27 -3.19 57.10
CA ALA A 276 6.94 -4.07 55.97
C ALA A 276 6.05 -3.39 54.91
N ASP A 277 5.19 -2.46 55.31
CA ASP A 277 4.32 -1.73 54.37
C ASP A 277 5.10 -0.79 53.46
N LEU A 278 6.23 -0.24 53.95
CA LEU A 278 7.10 0.61 53.13
C LEU A 278 7.67 -0.11 51.91
N ALA A 279 8.11 -1.36 52.09
CA ALA A 279 8.58 -2.20 50.97
C ALA A 279 7.48 -2.45 49.95
N MET A 280 6.23 -2.63 50.43
CA MET A 280 5.09 -2.83 49.50
C MET A 280 4.85 -1.60 48.63
N TYR A 281 4.91 -0.40 49.20
CA TYR A 281 4.78 0.83 48.43
C TYR A 281 5.85 0.93 47.33
N ALA A 282 7.12 0.60 47.68
CA ALA A 282 8.20 0.60 46.69
C ALA A 282 7.96 -0.39 45.53
N LEU A 283 7.46 -1.59 45.84
CA LEU A 283 7.13 -2.60 44.84
C LEU A 283 5.96 -2.15 43.93
N TYR A 284 4.89 -1.62 44.53
CA TYR A 284 3.74 -1.15 43.72
C TYR A 284 4.08 0.06 42.85
N ILE A 285 4.96 0.97 43.29
CA ILE A 285 5.49 2.05 42.47
C ILE A 285 6.12 1.45 41.18
N GLY A 286 6.96 0.39 41.32
CA GLY A 286 7.54 -0.30 40.17
C GLY A 286 6.51 -0.90 39.23
N ILE A 287 5.39 -1.41 39.78
CA ILE A 287 4.34 -2.07 38.96
C ILE A 287 3.54 -1.07 38.11
N PHE A 288 3.20 0.13 38.63
CA PHE A 288 2.33 1.06 37.90
C PHE A 288 3.05 2.11 37.03
N ILE A 289 4.37 2.31 37.20
CA ILE A 289 5.11 3.32 36.40
C ILE A 289 5.17 2.96 34.93
N SER A 290 5.56 1.73 34.59
CA SER A 290 5.62 1.27 33.18
C SER A 290 4.26 1.38 32.48
N PRO A 291 3.14 0.94 33.04
CA PRO A 291 1.81 1.18 32.51
C PRO A 291 1.48 2.64 32.19
N ILE A 292 1.93 3.60 33.00
CA ILE A 292 1.70 5.04 32.74
C ILE A 292 2.44 5.47 31.44
N GLN A 293 3.67 5.01 31.24
CA GLN A 293 4.44 5.28 30.03
C GLN A 293 3.77 4.66 28.80
N ILE A 294 3.35 3.40 28.91
CA ILE A 294 2.62 2.69 27.84
C ILE A 294 1.34 3.43 27.43
N LEU A 295 0.56 3.96 28.40
CA LEU A 295 -0.65 4.73 28.08
C LEU A 295 -0.34 6.03 27.31
N VAL A 296 0.80 6.66 27.56
CA VAL A 296 1.23 7.85 26.80
C VAL A 296 1.61 7.47 25.36
N GLU A 297 2.33 6.36 25.17
CA GLU A 297 2.73 5.85 23.86
C GLU A 297 1.52 5.32 23.06
N LEU A 298 0.52 4.78 23.74
CA LEU A 298 -0.71 4.28 23.14
C LEU A 298 -1.45 5.35 22.32
N VAL A 299 -1.38 6.62 22.74
CA VAL A 299 -2.02 7.74 22.01
C VAL A 299 -1.44 7.86 20.60
N GLU A 300 -0.13 7.72 20.45
CA GLU A 300 0.53 7.76 19.15
C GLU A 300 0.12 6.58 18.27
N MET A 301 0.19 5.38 18.84
CA MET A 301 -0.22 4.14 18.15
C MET A 301 -1.67 4.23 17.66
N MET A 302 -2.57 4.72 18.52
CA MET A 302 -3.98 4.94 18.16
C MET A 302 -4.14 5.94 17.01
N GLN A 303 -3.39 7.05 17.03
CA GLN A 303 -3.45 8.05 15.96
C GLN A 303 -2.97 7.47 14.63
N LYS A 304 -1.85 6.73 14.61
CA LYS A 304 -1.32 6.07 13.41
C LYS A 304 -2.30 5.02 12.88
N GLY A 305 -2.74 4.10 13.73
CA GLY A 305 -3.64 3.03 13.36
C GLY A 305 -4.99 3.53 12.84
N LEU A 306 -5.63 4.50 13.54
CA LEU A 306 -6.90 5.06 13.09
C LEU A 306 -6.75 5.93 11.83
N SER A 307 -5.62 6.63 11.67
CA SER A 307 -5.35 7.38 10.44
C SER A 307 -5.11 6.45 9.25
N GLY A 308 -4.33 5.38 9.43
CA GLY A 308 -4.16 4.32 8.43
C GLY A 308 -5.50 3.68 8.06
N PHE A 309 -6.31 3.37 9.05
CA PHE A 309 -7.64 2.78 8.82
C PHE A 309 -8.61 3.72 8.07
N ARG A 310 -8.54 5.04 8.30
CA ARG A 310 -9.31 6.00 7.49
C ARG A 310 -8.88 5.96 6.03
N ARG A 311 -7.55 6.00 5.75
CA ARG A 311 -7.04 5.90 4.37
C ARG A 311 -7.38 4.57 3.70
N PHE A 312 -7.42 3.48 4.46
CA PHE A 312 -7.92 2.20 4.00
C PHE A 312 -9.40 2.29 3.60
N LEU A 313 -10.25 2.86 4.48
CA LEU A 313 -11.66 3.03 4.19
C LEU A 313 -11.92 3.97 3.01
N ASP A 314 -11.13 5.04 2.87
CA ASP A 314 -11.27 5.98 1.75
C ASP A 314 -11.10 5.25 0.40
N VAL A 315 -10.20 4.26 0.34
CA VAL A 315 -10.06 3.43 -0.87
C VAL A 315 -11.22 2.45 -1.00
N MET A 316 -11.56 1.73 0.08
CA MET A 316 -12.62 0.71 0.05
C MET A 316 -14.02 1.29 -0.25
N GLU A 317 -14.23 2.57 0.04
CA GLU A 317 -15.47 3.29 -0.25
C GLU A 317 -15.45 3.98 -1.63
N THR A 318 -14.32 3.94 -2.34
CA THR A 318 -14.24 4.43 -3.72
C THR A 318 -14.96 3.45 -4.65
N GLU A 319 -16.05 3.88 -5.24
CA GLU A 319 -16.76 3.07 -6.21
C GLU A 319 -16.04 3.12 -7.57
N SER A 320 -15.97 1.99 -8.25
CA SER A 320 -15.46 1.96 -9.63
C SER A 320 -16.47 2.63 -10.56
N GLU A 321 -16.01 3.61 -11.33
CA GLU A 321 -16.84 4.29 -12.35
C GLU A 321 -17.30 3.32 -13.44
N ILE A 322 -16.54 2.23 -13.66
CA ILE A 322 -16.78 1.27 -14.72
C ILE A 322 -16.96 -0.12 -14.10
N THR A 323 -18.19 -0.61 -14.19
CA THR A 323 -18.59 -1.94 -13.71
C THR A 323 -19.44 -2.64 -14.77
N ASP A 324 -19.56 -3.95 -14.67
CA ASP A 324 -20.49 -4.70 -15.47
C ASP A 324 -21.93 -4.33 -15.11
N ALA A 325 -22.77 -4.08 -16.12
CA ALA A 325 -24.19 -3.88 -15.89
C ALA A 325 -24.81 -5.17 -15.31
N PRO A 326 -25.87 -5.09 -14.49
CA PRO A 326 -26.51 -6.28 -13.91
C PRO A 326 -27.00 -7.30 -14.96
N ASP A 327 -27.29 -6.85 -16.17
CA ASP A 327 -27.74 -7.64 -17.31
C ASP A 327 -26.68 -7.79 -18.40
N ALA A 328 -25.41 -7.48 -18.07
CA ALA A 328 -24.29 -7.57 -19.00
C ALA A 328 -24.15 -9.00 -19.57
N ARG A 329 -23.91 -9.07 -20.88
CA ARG A 329 -23.81 -10.33 -21.62
C ARG A 329 -22.38 -10.59 -22.05
N GLU A 330 -22.03 -11.85 -22.24
CA GLU A 330 -20.75 -12.20 -22.83
C GLU A 330 -20.74 -11.87 -24.33
N LEU A 331 -19.61 -11.38 -24.80
CA LEU A 331 -19.35 -11.12 -26.22
C LEU A 331 -18.76 -12.40 -26.85
N THR A 332 -19.58 -13.13 -27.58
CA THR A 332 -19.21 -14.39 -28.28
C THR A 332 -19.33 -14.24 -29.77
N ASP A 333 -18.63 -15.08 -30.54
CA ASP A 333 -18.67 -15.18 -32.01
C ASP A 333 -18.40 -13.83 -32.69
N VAL A 334 -17.35 -13.15 -32.25
CA VAL A 334 -17.03 -11.78 -32.68
C VAL A 334 -16.51 -11.75 -34.10
N LYS A 335 -17.22 -11.04 -34.99
CA LYS A 335 -16.77 -10.73 -36.35
C LYS A 335 -15.81 -9.54 -36.36
N GLY A 336 -16.01 -8.59 -35.42
CA GLY A 336 -15.15 -7.46 -35.23
C GLY A 336 -15.58 -6.17 -35.93
N HIS A 337 -16.86 -6.01 -36.29
CA HIS A 337 -17.37 -4.72 -36.76
C HIS A 337 -17.42 -3.74 -35.57
N VAL A 338 -16.69 -2.63 -35.67
CA VAL A 338 -16.59 -1.60 -34.60
C VAL A 338 -17.21 -0.31 -35.10
N SER A 339 -18.16 0.25 -34.33
CA SER A 339 -18.75 1.55 -34.65
C SER A 339 -18.73 2.49 -33.43
N TYR A 340 -18.28 3.72 -33.68
CA TYR A 340 -18.41 4.87 -32.80
C TYR A 340 -19.55 5.73 -33.33
N GLU A 341 -20.57 5.98 -32.52
CA GLU A 341 -21.76 6.70 -32.94
C GLU A 341 -21.93 7.97 -32.08
N HIS A 342 -21.68 9.13 -32.68
CA HIS A 342 -21.79 10.45 -32.02
C HIS A 342 -21.06 10.53 -30.68
N VAL A 343 -19.82 10.03 -30.62
CA VAL A 343 -19.03 9.91 -29.39
C VAL A 343 -18.42 11.24 -29.01
N SER A 344 -18.78 11.71 -27.80
CA SER A 344 -18.12 12.82 -27.14
C SER A 344 -17.49 12.32 -25.84
N PHE A 345 -16.33 12.89 -25.48
CA PHE A 345 -15.60 12.47 -24.29
C PHE A 345 -14.74 13.59 -23.73
N HIS A 346 -14.71 13.69 -22.38
CA HIS A 346 -13.75 14.47 -21.59
C HIS A 346 -13.24 13.64 -20.40
N TYR A 347 -12.02 13.89 -19.95
CA TYR A 347 -11.52 13.26 -18.73
C TYR A 347 -12.14 13.92 -17.49
N SER A 348 -12.29 13.13 -16.42
CA SER A 348 -12.92 13.59 -15.16
C SER A 348 -12.19 14.75 -14.48
N ASP A 349 -10.90 14.93 -14.76
CA ASP A 349 -10.04 15.95 -14.14
C ASP A 349 -10.18 17.33 -14.81
N ASP A 350 -10.61 17.34 -16.07
CA ASP A 350 -10.73 18.53 -16.90
C ASP A 350 -12.00 18.41 -17.75
N ASN A 351 -12.91 19.36 -17.61
CA ASN A 351 -14.13 19.42 -18.42
C ASN A 351 -13.85 19.85 -19.87
N THR A 352 -12.59 19.95 -20.28
CA THR A 352 -12.23 20.27 -21.67
C THR A 352 -12.56 19.09 -22.58
N PRO A 353 -13.42 19.26 -23.59
CA PRO A 353 -13.74 18.20 -24.53
C PRO A 353 -12.47 17.71 -25.25
N VAL A 354 -12.23 16.39 -25.21
CA VAL A 354 -11.15 15.74 -25.96
C VAL A 354 -11.67 15.16 -27.28
N LEU A 355 -12.90 14.68 -27.26
CA LEU A 355 -13.62 14.22 -28.45
C LEU A 355 -14.98 14.89 -28.48
N SER A 356 -15.39 15.39 -29.66
CA SER A 356 -16.67 16.05 -29.89
C SER A 356 -17.35 15.44 -31.12
N ASP A 357 -18.46 14.76 -30.91
CA ASP A 357 -19.34 14.17 -31.97
C ASP A 357 -18.61 13.29 -33.00
N ILE A 358 -17.71 12.43 -32.53
CA ILE A 358 -16.94 11.52 -33.38
C ILE A 358 -17.79 10.33 -33.81
N SER A 359 -17.89 10.13 -35.13
CA SER A 359 -18.56 8.96 -35.73
C SER A 359 -17.60 8.24 -36.68
N ILE A 360 -17.28 6.97 -36.33
CA ILE A 360 -16.36 6.10 -37.06
C ILE A 360 -17.02 4.74 -37.23
N ASP A 361 -17.05 4.22 -38.47
CA ASP A 361 -17.52 2.87 -38.77
C ASP A 361 -16.38 2.05 -39.37
N ILE A 362 -16.03 0.93 -38.72
CA ILE A 362 -14.93 0.06 -39.12
C ILE A 362 -15.47 -1.34 -39.37
N PRO A 363 -15.66 -1.72 -40.67
CA PRO A 363 -16.15 -3.04 -40.98
C PRO A 363 -15.24 -4.16 -40.51
N ALA A 364 -15.82 -5.33 -40.24
CA ALA A 364 -15.07 -6.50 -39.76
C ALA A 364 -13.91 -6.85 -40.71
N GLY A 365 -12.73 -7.07 -40.14
CA GLY A 365 -11.52 -7.44 -40.87
C GLY A 365 -10.83 -6.30 -41.63
N LYS A 366 -11.27 -5.05 -41.45
CA LYS A 366 -10.66 -3.86 -42.05
C LYS A 366 -9.66 -3.17 -41.13
N SER A 367 -8.70 -2.49 -41.74
CA SER A 367 -7.68 -1.71 -41.04
C SER A 367 -7.93 -0.22 -41.17
N VAL A 368 -7.93 0.50 -40.06
CA VAL A 368 -8.07 1.96 -40.02
C VAL A 368 -6.83 2.56 -39.35
N ALA A 369 -6.25 3.59 -39.98
CA ALA A 369 -5.16 4.37 -39.43
C ALA A 369 -5.68 5.72 -38.90
N LEU A 370 -5.42 6.01 -37.64
CA LEU A 370 -5.70 7.31 -37.02
C LEU A 370 -4.46 8.19 -37.11
N VAL A 371 -4.58 9.34 -37.76
CA VAL A 371 -3.50 10.30 -37.99
C VAL A 371 -3.91 11.68 -37.49
N GLY A 372 -2.93 12.52 -37.12
CA GLY A 372 -3.18 13.89 -36.69
C GLY A 372 -2.21 14.37 -35.61
N PRO A 373 -2.32 15.61 -35.13
CA PRO A 373 -1.43 16.19 -34.16
C PRO A 373 -1.46 15.47 -32.82
N SER A 374 -0.39 15.61 -32.03
CA SER A 374 -0.40 15.19 -30.62
C SER A 374 -1.50 15.95 -29.87
N GLY A 375 -2.25 15.24 -29.01
CA GLY A 375 -3.40 15.83 -28.30
C GLY A 375 -4.72 15.78 -29.05
N GLY A 376 -4.77 15.40 -30.33
CA GLY A 376 -6.02 15.31 -31.13
C GLY A 376 -7.00 14.18 -30.75
N GLY A 377 -6.76 13.44 -29.65
CA GLY A 377 -7.72 12.42 -29.17
C GLY A 377 -7.53 11.00 -29.70
N LYS A 378 -6.50 10.71 -30.52
CA LYS A 378 -6.26 9.36 -31.11
C LYS A 378 -6.15 8.25 -30.06
N THR A 379 -5.30 8.45 -29.06
CA THR A 379 -5.12 7.49 -27.94
C THR A 379 -6.39 7.36 -27.11
N THR A 380 -7.16 8.42 -26.99
CA THR A 380 -8.46 8.41 -26.30
C THR A 380 -9.46 7.53 -27.03
N ILE A 381 -9.60 7.64 -28.36
CA ILE A 381 -10.45 6.76 -29.17
C ILE A 381 -10.09 5.29 -28.92
N CYS A 382 -8.80 4.96 -28.95
CA CYS A 382 -8.31 3.61 -28.70
C CYS A 382 -8.56 3.13 -27.27
N SER A 383 -8.54 4.04 -26.27
CA SER A 383 -8.77 3.72 -24.86
C SER A 383 -10.24 3.51 -24.51
N LEU A 384 -11.15 4.11 -25.27
CA LEU A 384 -12.59 3.95 -25.09
C LEU A 384 -13.10 2.57 -25.54
N LEU A 385 -12.50 1.96 -26.58
CA LEU A 385 -12.96 0.67 -27.11
C LEU A 385 -12.86 -0.49 -26.11
N PRO A 386 -11.75 -0.68 -25.33
CA PRO A 386 -11.68 -1.68 -24.26
C PRO A 386 -12.41 -1.24 -22.99
N ARG A 387 -13.15 -0.14 -23.06
CA ARG A 387 -13.90 0.45 -21.96
C ARG A 387 -13.01 0.70 -20.72
N PHE A 388 -11.86 1.40 -20.94
CA PHE A 388 -11.07 1.95 -19.84
C PHE A 388 -11.71 3.21 -19.26
N TYR A 389 -12.52 3.89 -20.09
CA TYR A 389 -13.38 5.01 -19.77
C TYR A 389 -14.72 4.82 -20.47
N ASP A 390 -15.80 5.34 -19.93
CA ASP A 390 -17.09 5.41 -20.62
C ASP A 390 -17.22 6.74 -21.38
N VAL A 391 -17.92 6.71 -22.51
CA VAL A 391 -18.19 7.91 -23.32
C VAL A 391 -19.13 8.85 -22.56
N THR A 392 -18.92 10.17 -22.71
CA THR A 392 -19.80 11.18 -22.12
C THR A 392 -21.14 11.24 -22.86
N GLU A 393 -21.09 11.19 -24.20
CA GLU A 393 -22.27 11.15 -25.06
C GLU A 393 -22.02 10.15 -26.19
N GLY A 394 -23.11 9.66 -26.80
CA GLY A 394 -23.05 8.66 -27.86
C GLY A 394 -22.85 7.24 -27.34
N ARG A 395 -22.38 6.37 -28.21
CA ARG A 395 -22.09 4.96 -27.87
C ARG A 395 -21.02 4.36 -28.78
N ILE A 396 -20.41 3.28 -28.29
CA ILE A 396 -19.49 2.44 -29.06
C ILE A 396 -20.09 1.05 -29.13
N THR A 397 -20.10 0.46 -30.32
CA THR A 397 -20.66 -0.88 -30.52
C THR A 397 -19.62 -1.82 -31.14
N ILE A 398 -19.72 -3.11 -30.79
CA ILE A 398 -19.03 -4.22 -31.47
C ILE A 398 -20.09 -5.19 -31.99
N ASP A 399 -20.08 -5.45 -33.29
CA ASP A 399 -21.08 -6.25 -33.98
C ASP A 399 -22.53 -5.81 -33.66
N GLY A 400 -22.74 -4.47 -33.54
CA GLY A 400 -24.03 -3.85 -33.25
C GLY A 400 -24.44 -3.91 -31.78
N LYS A 401 -23.60 -4.46 -30.87
CA LYS A 401 -23.85 -4.50 -29.42
C LYS A 401 -23.11 -3.37 -28.72
N ASP A 402 -23.79 -2.56 -27.94
CA ASP A 402 -23.17 -1.51 -27.11
C ASP A 402 -22.19 -2.13 -26.10
N ILE A 403 -20.95 -1.63 -26.06
CA ILE A 403 -19.91 -2.15 -25.16
C ILE A 403 -20.28 -2.05 -23.68
N ARG A 404 -21.18 -1.14 -23.31
CA ARG A 404 -21.71 -0.98 -21.93
C ARG A 404 -22.63 -2.12 -21.51
N SER A 405 -23.22 -2.83 -22.48
CA SER A 405 -24.08 -4.01 -22.25
C SER A 405 -23.29 -5.33 -22.19
N LEU A 406 -21.97 -5.27 -22.32
CA LEU A 406 -21.09 -6.44 -22.34
C LEU A 406 -20.31 -6.57 -21.03
N THR A 407 -19.97 -7.81 -20.64
CA THR A 407 -19.04 -8.01 -19.52
C THR A 407 -17.64 -7.53 -19.92
N LEU A 408 -16.99 -6.78 -19.04
CA LEU A 408 -15.65 -6.23 -19.27
C LEU A 408 -14.63 -7.32 -19.62
N LYS A 409 -14.75 -8.48 -18.97
CA LYS A 409 -13.88 -9.62 -19.24
C LYS A 409 -14.03 -10.14 -20.65
N SER A 410 -15.25 -10.34 -21.16
CA SER A 410 -15.48 -10.81 -22.51
C SER A 410 -15.10 -9.76 -23.56
N LEU A 411 -15.42 -8.50 -23.31
CA LEU A 411 -15.01 -7.37 -24.15
C LEU A 411 -13.49 -7.33 -24.34
N ARG A 412 -12.76 -7.25 -23.22
CA ARG A 412 -11.30 -7.14 -23.21
C ARG A 412 -10.60 -8.40 -23.74
N ASN A 413 -11.19 -9.59 -23.61
CA ASN A 413 -10.65 -10.82 -24.19
C ASN A 413 -10.66 -10.77 -25.73
N ASN A 414 -11.62 -10.10 -26.33
CA ASN A 414 -11.75 -9.99 -27.79
C ASN A 414 -10.97 -8.81 -28.39
N ILE A 415 -10.28 -8.01 -27.57
CA ILE A 415 -9.46 -6.88 -28.02
C ILE A 415 -8.00 -7.14 -27.61
N GLY A 416 -7.08 -7.06 -28.56
CA GLY A 416 -5.63 -7.10 -28.34
C GLY A 416 -5.03 -5.72 -28.50
N THR A 417 -4.19 -5.29 -27.56
CA THR A 417 -3.52 -3.99 -27.64
C THR A 417 -2.01 -4.19 -27.64
N VAL A 418 -1.34 -3.63 -28.64
CA VAL A 418 0.11 -3.47 -28.68
C VAL A 418 0.41 -2.02 -28.33
N GLN A 419 0.99 -1.77 -27.17
CA GLN A 419 1.26 -0.43 -26.65
C GLN A 419 2.62 0.08 -27.10
N GLN A 420 2.77 1.40 -27.14
CA GLN A 420 4.04 2.10 -27.39
C GLN A 420 5.06 1.76 -26.29
N ASP A 421 4.70 1.98 -25.04
CA ASP A 421 5.52 1.66 -23.88
C ASP A 421 5.20 0.24 -23.38
N VAL A 422 6.07 -0.71 -23.74
CA VAL A 422 5.90 -2.11 -23.36
C VAL A 422 6.24 -2.35 -21.90
N TYR A 423 5.25 -2.82 -21.17
CA TYR A 423 5.45 -3.30 -19.79
C TYR A 423 5.69 -4.82 -19.78
N LEU A 424 6.86 -5.23 -19.26
CA LEU A 424 7.15 -6.64 -18.96
C LEU A 424 7.10 -6.84 -17.44
N PHE A 425 6.37 -7.87 -17.03
CA PHE A 425 6.34 -8.28 -15.63
C PHE A 425 7.66 -8.92 -15.23
N ASP A 426 7.99 -8.79 -13.97
CA ASP A 426 9.14 -9.46 -13.38
C ASP A 426 8.92 -10.99 -13.42
N GLY A 427 9.83 -11.69 -14.08
CA GLY A 427 9.70 -13.12 -14.39
C GLY A 427 10.52 -13.53 -15.60
N THR A 428 10.20 -14.68 -16.17
CA THR A 428 10.86 -15.21 -17.37
C THR A 428 10.25 -14.68 -18.67
N ILE A 429 10.92 -14.87 -19.79
CA ILE A 429 10.35 -14.60 -21.13
C ILE A 429 9.09 -15.44 -21.34
N ARG A 430 9.14 -16.73 -20.94
CA ARG A 430 8.00 -17.65 -20.97
C ARG A 430 6.78 -17.07 -20.27
N ASP A 431 6.94 -16.64 -19.00
CA ASP A 431 5.85 -16.09 -18.20
C ASP A 431 5.24 -14.84 -18.87
N ASN A 432 6.11 -14.01 -19.43
CA ASN A 432 5.70 -12.79 -20.10
C ASN A 432 4.91 -13.05 -21.39
N ILE A 433 5.25 -14.06 -22.17
CA ILE A 433 4.46 -14.46 -23.38
C ILE A 433 3.17 -15.15 -22.95
N ALA A 434 3.23 -16.09 -21.98
CA ALA A 434 2.09 -16.85 -21.46
C ALA A 434 1.01 -15.95 -20.84
N TYR A 435 1.36 -14.71 -20.45
CA TYR A 435 0.41 -13.73 -19.93
C TYR A 435 -0.74 -13.43 -20.94
N GLY A 436 -0.50 -13.60 -22.23
CA GLY A 436 -1.53 -13.48 -23.27
C GLY A 436 -2.63 -14.56 -23.21
N LYS A 437 -2.30 -15.75 -22.73
CA LYS A 437 -3.21 -16.89 -22.55
C LYS A 437 -2.72 -17.76 -21.39
N PRO A 438 -3.22 -17.51 -20.16
CA PRO A 438 -2.86 -18.33 -19.01
C PRO A 438 -3.15 -19.81 -19.24
N GLY A 439 -2.16 -20.68 -18.97
CA GLY A 439 -2.26 -22.12 -19.19
C GLY A 439 -1.95 -22.57 -20.63
N ALA A 440 -1.41 -21.69 -21.48
CA ALA A 440 -0.93 -22.07 -22.80
C ALA A 440 0.20 -23.12 -22.72
N SER A 441 0.23 -24.05 -23.71
CA SER A 441 1.30 -25.02 -23.80
C SER A 441 2.60 -24.40 -24.31
N ASP A 442 3.73 -25.09 -24.10
CA ASP A 442 5.03 -24.63 -24.61
C ASP A 442 5.05 -24.50 -26.13
N GLU A 443 4.36 -25.40 -26.84
CA GLU A 443 4.22 -25.36 -28.29
C GLU A 443 3.47 -24.10 -28.74
N GLU A 444 2.40 -23.70 -28.04
CA GLU A 444 1.64 -22.48 -28.33
C GLU A 444 2.50 -21.22 -28.07
N ILE A 445 3.27 -21.20 -26.97
CA ILE A 445 4.19 -20.11 -26.63
C ILE A 445 5.28 -19.97 -27.70
N ILE A 446 5.91 -21.08 -28.09
CA ILE A 446 6.95 -21.11 -29.12
C ILE A 446 6.38 -20.67 -30.49
N ALA A 447 5.20 -21.13 -30.83
CA ALA A 447 4.54 -20.72 -32.08
C ALA A 447 4.27 -19.20 -32.11
N ALA A 448 3.77 -18.64 -31.02
CA ALA A 448 3.55 -17.19 -30.87
C ALA A 448 4.88 -16.41 -30.96
N ALA A 449 5.94 -16.89 -30.33
CA ALA A 449 7.26 -16.28 -30.38
C ALA A 449 7.88 -16.31 -31.79
N LYS A 450 7.68 -17.38 -32.56
CA LYS A 450 8.10 -17.48 -33.96
C LYS A 450 7.39 -16.44 -34.82
N ARG A 451 6.08 -16.33 -34.70
CA ARG A 451 5.28 -15.34 -35.43
C ARG A 451 5.68 -13.89 -35.07
N ALA A 452 6.03 -13.64 -33.82
CA ALA A 452 6.56 -12.35 -33.37
C ALA A 452 8.04 -12.13 -33.70
N SER A 453 8.68 -13.02 -34.47
CA SER A 453 10.10 -12.93 -34.86
C SER A 453 11.07 -12.77 -33.68
N ILE A 454 10.76 -13.34 -32.50
CA ILE A 454 11.59 -13.27 -31.30
C ILE A 454 12.21 -14.63 -30.90
N HIS A 455 11.72 -15.74 -31.49
CA HIS A 455 12.15 -17.10 -31.14
C HIS A 455 13.65 -17.32 -31.28
N ASP A 456 14.24 -16.94 -32.39
CA ASP A 456 15.66 -17.19 -32.68
C ASP A 456 16.54 -16.45 -31.67
N PHE A 457 16.22 -15.19 -31.35
CA PHE A 457 16.89 -14.46 -30.28
C PHE A 457 16.76 -15.18 -28.90
N ILE A 458 15.57 -15.69 -28.58
CA ILE A 458 15.34 -16.40 -27.31
C ILE A 458 16.23 -17.64 -27.25
N MET A 459 16.37 -18.37 -28.36
CA MET A 459 17.18 -19.60 -28.42
C MET A 459 18.70 -19.36 -28.29
N GLU A 460 19.18 -18.16 -28.61
CA GLU A 460 20.58 -17.73 -28.39
C GLU A 460 20.89 -17.44 -26.92
N LEU A 461 19.87 -17.22 -26.09
CA LEU A 461 20.06 -16.93 -24.66
C LEU A 461 20.43 -18.22 -23.87
N PRO A 462 21.30 -18.14 -22.86
CA PRO A 462 21.74 -19.32 -22.10
C PRO A 462 20.60 -20.11 -21.45
N GLN A 463 19.53 -19.45 -21.03
CA GLN A 463 18.36 -20.06 -20.39
C GLN A 463 17.13 -20.06 -21.29
N GLN A 464 17.29 -19.67 -22.56
CA GLN A 464 16.22 -19.62 -23.56
C GLN A 464 14.94 -18.96 -23.03
N TYR A 465 13.79 -19.64 -23.11
CA TYR A 465 12.51 -19.13 -22.60
C TYR A 465 12.47 -18.90 -21.09
N ASP A 466 13.32 -19.57 -20.33
CA ASP A 466 13.42 -19.40 -18.86
C ASP A 466 14.36 -18.25 -18.46
N THR A 467 14.86 -17.49 -19.44
CA THR A 467 15.66 -16.30 -19.20
C THR A 467 14.83 -15.23 -18.48
N TYR A 468 15.38 -14.77 -17.33
CA TYR A 468 14.76 -13.74 -16.49
C TYR A 468 14.93 -12.34 -17.09
N VAL A 469 13.82 -11.61 -17.27
CA VAL A 469 13.83 -10.32 -17.96
C VAL A 469 14.19 -9.13 -17.08
N GLY A 470 14.10 -9.28 -15.75
CA GLY A 470 14.29 -8.20 -14.77
C GLY A 470 13.10 -7.26 -14.68
N GLU A 471 13.15 -6.36 -13.69
CA GLU A 471 12.10 -5.37 -13.48
C GLU A 471 11.89 -4.54 -14.75
N ARG A 472 10.64 -4.48 -15.25
CA ARG A 472 10.23 -3.82 -16.49
C ARG A 472 11.08 -4.22 -17.72
N GLY A 473 11.68 -5.42 -17.70
CA GLY A 473 12.49 -5.91 -18.81
C GLY A 473 13.78 -5.13 -19.03
N THR A 474 14.43 -4.64 -17.96
CA THR A 474 15.66 -3.82 -18.05
C THR A 474 16.82 -4.50 -18.76
N ARG A 475 16.79 -5.83 -18.89
CA ARG A 475 17.82 -6.64 -19.56
C ARG A 475 17.61 -6.78 -21.07
N LEU A 476 16.51 -6.25 -21.61
CA LEU A 476 16.13 -6.38 -23.01
C LEU A 476 16.14 -5.03 -23.73
N SER A 477 16.47 -5.03 -25.01
CA SER A 477 16.33 -3.84 -25.86
C SER A 477 14.85 -3.49 -26.10
N GLY A 478 14.57 -2.26 -26.50
CA GLY A 478 13.21 -1.81 -26.84
C GLY A 478 12.51 -2.72 -27.87
N GLY A 479 13.23 -3.07 -28.95
CA GLY A 479 12.71 -3.98 -29.99
C GLY A 479 12.45 -5.41 -29.51
N GLN A 480 13.26 -5.92 -28.56
CA GLN A 480 13.03 -7.24 -27.95
C GLN A 480 11.78 -7.23 -27.08
N LYS A 481 11.61 -6.19 -26.25
CA LYS A 481 10.38 -5.99 -25.44
C LYS A 481 9.14 -5.92 -26.33
N GLN A 482 9.20 -5.14 -27.41
CA GLN A 482 8.09 -4.98 -28.34
C GLN A 482 7.69 -6.29 -28.97
N ARG A 483 8.65 -7.10 -29.44
CA ARG A 483 8.38 -8.42 -30.02
C ARG A 483 7.79 -9.41 -29.00
N ILE A 484 8.18 -9.35 -27.73
CA ILE A 484 7.55 -10.13 -26.65
C ILE A 484 6.10 -9.69 -26.44
N SER A 485 5.82 -8.37 -26.47
CA SER A 485 4.45 -7.85 -26.39
C SER A 485 3.59 -8.31 -27.57
N ILE A 486 4.15 -8.31 -28.78
CA ILE A 486 3.47 -8.84 -29.98
C ILE A 486 3.21 -10.34 -29.83
N ALA A 487 4.16 -11.13 -29.29
CA ALA A 487 3.96 -12.56 -29.02
C ALA A 487 2.79 -12.81 -28.04
N ARG A 488 2.62 -11.96 -27.00
CA ARG A 488 1.44 -12.01 -26.11
C ARG A 488 0.13 -11.88 -26.89
N VAL A 489 0.06 -10.95 -27.85
CA VAL A 489 -1.14 -10.72 -28.64
C VAL A 489 -1.38 -11.84 -29.65
N PHE A 490 -0.33 -12.40 -30.25
CA PHE A 490 -0.45 -13.60 -31.09
C PHE A 490 -1.03 -14.78 -30.30
N LEU A 491 -0.55 -14.99 -29.07
CA LEU A 491 -1.03 -16.07 -28.22
C LEU A 491 -2.47 -15.86 -27.76
N LYS A 492 -2.87 -14.62 -27.50
CA LYS A 492 -4.24 -14.24 -27.16
C LYS A 492 -5.21 -14.41 -28.33
N ASN A 493 -4.74 -14.16 -29.55
CA ASN A 493 -5.46 -14.30 -30.83
C ASN A 493 -6.82 -13.58 -30.89
N PRO A 494 -6.91 -12.28 -30.60
CA PRO A 494 -8.17 -11.54 -30.57
C PRO A 494 -8.64 -11.16 -31.98
N PRO A 495 -9.97 -11.01 -32.27
CA PRO A 495 -10.50 -10.56 -33.54
C PRO A 495 -10.32 -9.05 -33.80
N ILE A 496 -10.11 -8.25 -32.74
CA ILE A 496 -9.93 -6.80 -32.82
C ILE A 496 -8.57 -6.42 -32.27
N LEU A 497 -7.84 -5.55 -32.98
CA LEU A 497 -6.51 -5.08 -32.60
C LEU A 497 -6.47 -3.57 -32.48
N ILE A 498 -5.73 -3.11 -31.48
CA ILE A 498 -5.32 -1.72 -31.29
C ILE A 498 -3.79 -1.70 -31.32
N LEU A 499 -3.22 -0.97 -32.26
CA LEU A 499 -1.78 -0.80 -32.43
C LEU A 499 -1.40 0.65 -32.15
N ASP A 500 -0.73 0.90 -31.02
CA ASP A 500 -0.31 2.23 -30.61
C ASP A 500 1.20 2.37 -30.84
N GLU A 501 1.59 3.11 -31.86
CA GLU A 501 2.96 3.53 -32.23
C GLU A 501 4.08 2.50 -31.94
N ALA A 502 3.88 1.26 -32.33
CA ALA A 502 4.71 0.12 -31.95
C ALA A 502 6.19 0.18 -32.42
N THR A 503 6.65 1.25 -33.09
CA THR A 503 7.95 1.29 -33.76
C THR A 503 8.81 2.54 -33.47
N SER A 504 8.40 3.46 -32.58
CA SER A 504 9.19 4.64 -32.24
C SER A 504 10.50 4.27 -31.54
N ALA A 505 11.61 4.91 -31.93
CA ALA A 505 12.94 4.81 -31.32
C ALA A 505 13.66 3.45 -31.46
N LEU A 506 13.42 2.68 -32.52
CA LEU A 506 14.08 1.40 -32.80
C LEU A 506 15.12 1.50 -33.92
N ASP A 507 16.07 0.57 -33.91
CA ASP A 507 17.00 0.38 -35.04
C ASP A 507 16.27 -0.20 -36.26
N ASN A 508 16.78 0.08 -37.46
CA ASN A 508 16.16 -0.29 -38.74
C ASN A 508 15.89 -1.80 -38.87
N GLU A 509 16.69 -2.65 -38.27
CA GLU A 509 16.51 -4.11 -38.36
C GLU A 509 15.37 -4.58 -37.46
N SER A 510 15.37 -4.15 -36.19
CA SER A 510 14.29 -4.44 -35.25
C SER A 510 12.95 -3.90 -35.75
N GLU A 511 12.94 -2.74 -36.39
CA GLU A 511 11.75 -2.15 -36.99
C GLU A 511 11.15 -3.05 -38.09
N ARG A 512 11.97 -3.56 -39.04
CA ARG A 512 11.48 -4.48 -40.09
C ARG A 512 10.86 -5.75 -39.52
N TRP A 513 11.48 -6.34 -38.48
CA TRP A 513 10.93 -7.52 -37.82
C TRP A 513 9.58 -7.24 -37.16
N ILE A 514 9.46 -6.11 -36.47
CA ILE A 514 8.24 -5.69 -35.79
C ILE A 514 7.13 -5.41 -36.83
N GLN A 515 7.44 -4.66 -37.89
CA GLN A 515 6.47 -4.33 -38.91
C GLN A 515 5.91 -5.60 -39.60
N ARG A 516 6.80 -6.53 -39.98
CA ARG A 516 6.37 -7.82 -40.55
C ARG A 516 5.47 -8.60 -39.59
N SER A 517 5.81 -8.61 -38.29
CA SER A 517 5.00 -9.30 -37.27
C SER A 517 3.64 -8.62 -37.06
N LEU A 518 3.58 -7.28 -37.14
CA LEU A 518 2.32 -6.54 -37.05
C LEU A 518 1.45 -6.74 -38.28
N GLU A 519 2.02 -6.76 -39.47
CA GLU A 519 1.31 -7.07 -40.73
C GLU A 519 0.68 -8.49 -40.67
N GLU A 520 1.47 -9.50 -40.23
CA GLU A 520 0.95 -10.85 -40.01
C GLU A 520 -0.14 -10.87 -38.92
N LEU A 521 0.04 -10.12 -37.85
CA LEU A 521 -0.93 -10.05 -36.75
C LEU A 521 -2.26 -9.43 -37.21
N SER A 522 -2.22 -8.43 -38.11
CA SER A 522 -3.40 -7.71 -38.60
C SER A 522 -4.23 -8.48 -39.61
N GLN A 523 -3.68 -9.56 -40.23
CA GLN A 523 -4.39 -10.32 -41.25
C GLN A 523 -5.69 -10.92 -40.71
N ASN A 524 -6.78 -10.67 -41.44
CA ASN A 524 -8.13 -11.15 -41.11
C ASN A 524 -8.67 -10.66 -39.77
N ARG A 525 -8.23 -9.48 -39.30
CA ARG A 525 -8.68 -8.86 -38.04
C ARG A 525 -9.04 -7.39 -38.27
N THR A 526 -9.97 -6.91 -37.48
CA THR A 526 -10.26 -5.49 -37.45
C THR A 526 -9.15 -4.79 -36.69
N THR A 527 -8.46 -3.84 -37.34
CA THR A 527 -7.27 -3.20 -36.76
C THR A 527 -7.44 -1.69 -36.72
N ILE A 528 -7.20 -1.10 -35.56
CA ILE A 528 -7.13 0.35 -35.37
C ILE A 528 -5.68 0.68 -35.03
N THR A 529 -5.02 1.49 -35.86
CA THR A 529 -3.61 1.86 -35.69
C THR A 529 -3.48 3.34 -35.43
N ILE A 530 -2.84 3.72 -34.34
CA ILE A 530 -2.34 5.10 -34.14
C ILE A 530 -1.00 5.16 -34.88
N ALA A 531 -0.99 5.88 -35.99
CA ALA A 531 0.16 5.89 -36.86
C ALA A 531 0.93 7.21 -36.78
N HIS A 532 2.23 7.10 -36.51
CA HIS A 532 3.21 8.17 -36.59
C HIS A 532 4.25 7.94 -37.73
N ARG A 533 4.14 6.82 -38.45
CA ARG A 533 5.03 6.45 -39.55
C ARG A 533 4.28 6.21 -40.85
N LEU A 534 4.83 6.72 -41.92
CA LEU A 534 4.27 6.69 -43.25
C LEU A 534 4.01 5.26 -43.78
N SER A 535 4.89 4.30 -43.46
CA SER A 535 4.73 2.91 -43.90
C SER A 535 3.46 2.24 -43.35
N THR A 536 3.13 2.52 -42.08
CA THR A 536 1.96 1.94 -41.41
C THR A 536 0.64 2.58 -41.88
N ILE A 537 0.70 3.85 -42.31
CA ILE A 537 -0.46 4.61 -42.78
C ILE A 537 -0.87 4.19 -44.20
N ARG A 538 0.12 3.97 -45.06
CA ARG A 538 -0.08 3.76 -46.49
C ARG A 538 -0.93 2.52 -46.83
N ASP A 539 -0.76 1.45 -46.04
CA ASP A 539 -1.38 0.15 -46.31
C ASP A 539 -2.72 -0.05 -45.58
N ALA A 540 -3.22 0.99 -44.87
CA ALA A 540 -4.51 0.95 -44.22
C ALA A 540 -5.65 1.04 -45.27
N ASP A 541 -6.75 0.28 -45.02
CA ASP A 541 -7.94 0.33 -45.88
C ASP A 541 -8.58 1.74 -45.84
N GLU A 542 -8.46 2.43 -44.71
CA GLU A 542 -8.94 3.79 -44.51
C GLU A 542 -8.04 4.56 -43.54
N ILE A 543 -7.85 5.82 -43.82
CA ILE A 543 -7.13 6.77 -42.97
C ILE A 543 -8.12 7.82 -42.48
N ILE A 544 -8.12 8.07 -41.18
CA ILE A 544 -8.94 9.09 -40.51
C ILE A 544 -8.02 10.14 -39.91
N VAL A 545 -8.12 11.37 -40.36
CA VAL A 545 -7.36 12.51 -39.84
C VAL A 545 -8.14 13.17 -38.73
N ILE A 546 -7.60 13.12 -37.50
CA ILE A 546 -8.24 13.66 -36.31
C ILE A 546 -7.50 14.92 -35.88
N THR A 547 -8.26 15.99 -35.68
CA THR A 547 -7.80 17.28 -35.17
C THR A 547 -8.55 17.65 -33.91
N GLU A 548 -8.25 18.81 -33.31
CA GLU A 548 -8.99 19.32 -32.15
C GLU A 548 -10.48 19.55 -32.43
N ASP A 549 -10.83 19.84 -33.72
CA ASP A 549 -12.21 20.07 -34.17
C ASP A 549 -12.96 18.77 -34.53
N GLY A 550 -12.31 17.59 -34.39
CA GLY A 550 -12.89 16.31 -34.73
C GLY A 550 -12.25 15.66 -35.97
N ILE A 551 -13.05 14.91 -36.77
CA ILE A 551 -12.57 14.25 -37.99
C ILE A 551 -12.47 15.30 -39.12
N ALA A 552 -11.24 15.63 -39.52
CA ALA A 552 -10.97 16.61 -40.58
C ALA A 552 -11.06 15.99 -41.98
N GLU A 553 -10.49 14.80 -42.18
CA GLU A 553 -10.42 14.13 -43.48
C GLU A 553 -10.55 12.61 -43.30
N ARG A 554 -11.04 11.97 -44.34
CA ARG A 554 -11.26 10.52 -44.35
C ARG A 554 -11.12 9.98 -45.77
N GLY A 555 -10.35 8.90 -45.95
CA GLY A 555 -10.16 8.28 -47.26
C GLY A 555 -8.95 7.35 -47.30
N THR A 556 -8.62 6.85 -48.48
CA THR A 556 -7.38 6.10 -48.73
C THR A 556 -6.17 7.03 -48.87
N HIS A 557 -4.98 6.47 -48.82
CA HIS A 557 -3.74 7.23 -48.94
C HIS A 557 -3.70 8.11 -50.22
N GLU A 558 -4.11 7.53 -51.37
CA GLU A 558 -4.09 8.23 -52.63
C GLU A 558 -5.13 9.34 -52.68
N GLU A 559 -6.36 9.07 -52.23
CA GLU A 559 -7.44 10.06 -52.17
C GLU A 559 -7.08 11.28 -51.32
N LEU A 560 -6.49 11.04 -50.13
CA LEU A 560 -6.12 12.11 -49.22
C LEU A 560 -4.92 12.92 -49.69
N LEU A 561 -4.00 12.33 -50.45
CA LEU A 561 -2.93 13.07 -51.13
C LEU A 561 -3.48 13.98 -52.24
N ASP A 562 -4.40 13.47 -53.02
CA ASP A 562 -5.02 14.23 -54.10
C ASP A 562 -5.87 15.40 -53.59
N MET A 563 -6.47 15.28 -52.39
CA MET A 563 -7.19 16.37 -51.74
C MET A 563 -6.26 17.54 -51.33
N ASN A 564 -4.96 17.29 -51.22
CA ASN A 564 -3.94 18.27 -50.83
C ASN A 564 -4.31 19.06 -49.54
N GLY A 565 -4.93 18.38 -48.58
CA GLY A 565 -5.43 18.92 -47.32
C GLY A 565 -4.49 18.71 -46.15
N VAL A 566 -5.08 18.48 -44.96
CA VAL A 566 -4.34 18.31 -43.71
C VAL A 566 -3.44 17.06 -43.75
N TYR A 567 -3.92 15.96 -44.34
CA TYR A 567 -3.13 14.75 -44.48
C TYR A 567 -1.91 14.96 -45.38
N ALA A 568 -2.10 15.60 -46.54
CA ALA A 568 -1.00 15.88 -47.45
C ALA A 568 0.05 16.79 -46.83
N ALA A 569 -0.37 17.75 -46.00
CA ALA A 569 0.53 18.60 -45.24
C ALA A 569 1.38 17.78 -44.24
N TYR A 570 0.75 16.84 -43.49
CA TYR A 570 1.47 15.93 -42.58
C TYR A 570 2.41 14.97 -43.31
N TYR A 571 2.01 14.50 -44.48
CA TYR A 571 2.81 13.56 -45.27
C TYR A 571 4.09 14.22 -45.82
N ASN A 572 4.05 15.53 -46.13
CA ASN A 572 5.14 16.29 -46.73
C ASN A 572 6.06 16.93 -45.67
N MET A 573 5.74 16.84 -44.36
CA MET A 573 6.61 17.26 -43.24
C MET A 573 7.61 16.17 -42.89
#